data_e64a52b09e9a9158de437b4b72a568f9
#
_entry.id   e64a52b09e9a9158de437b4b72a568f9
#
_cell.length_a   1.000
_cell.length_b   1.000
_cell.length_c   1.000
_cell.angle_alpha   90.00
_cell.angle_beta   90.00
_cell.angle_gamma   90.00
#
_symmetry.space_group_name_H-M   'P 1'
#
loop_
_entity.id
_entity.type
_entity.pdbx_description
1 polymer ?
#
loop_
_entity_poly.entity_id
_entity_poly.type
_entity_poly.pdbx_seq_one_letter_code
_entity_poly.pdbx_strand_id
1 'polypeptide(L)'
;STHASTIHASAATVQLLPANIQQKSDRLGWDEQIWGQGKKGDRQALLKAIDRSLQYLRSPQAIAAYQRYPLREITRDRVWRSLLRFRQLVINSRSPEQLQAAVQQEFELYQFPAQDGKSEVLFTAYYEPIYPASRVKTAEYRYPLYRLPPDFASWTEPHPTRAELEGENGLLGAKSRLHGQELVWLRDRLEAFLVHIQGSARLHLTDGSIMTVGYAGKTEFPY
;
A
#
# COMPACT_ATOMS: atom_id res chain seq x y z
N SER A 1 36.15 -16.14 -4.39
CA SER A 1 35.88 -14.71 -4.71
C SER A 1 34.70 -14.64 -5.67
N THR A 2 33.49 -14.43 -5.14
CA THR A 2 32.29 -14.24 -5.96
C THR A 2 31.79 -12.83 -5.68
N HIS A 3 31.97 -11.96 -6.65
CA HIS A 3 31.51 -10.58 -6.60
C HIS A 3 29.98 -10.53 -6.60
N ALA A 4 29.41 -10.08 -5.51
CA ALA A 4 28.02 -9.66 -5.47
C ALA A 4 27.88 -8.37 -6.28
N SER A 5 27.29 -8.48 -7.48
CA SER A 5 26.92 -7.32 -8.29
C SER A 5 25.77 -6.60 -7.62
N THR A 6 26.07 -5.51 -6.95
CA THR A 6 25.06 -4.54 -6.50
C THR A 6 24.40 -3.94 -7.75
N ILE A 7 23.20 -4.39 -8.06
CA ILE A 7 22.37 -3.77 -9.09
C ILE A 7 21.92 -2.41 -8.54
N HIS A 8 22.70 -1.37 -8.82
CA HIS A 8 22.19 -0.01 -8.75
C HIS A 8 21.18 0.14 -9.89
N ALA A 9 19.91 -0.01 -9.58
CA ALA A 9 18.86 0.45 -10.45
C ALA A 9 19.04 1.97 -10.59
N SER A 10 19.66 2.40 -11.70
CA SER A 10 19.63 3.78 -12.13
C SER A 10 18.15 4.14 -12.23
N ALA A 11 17.70 5.07 -11.40
CA ALA A 11 16.38 5.64 -11.53
C ALA A 11 16.33 6.35 -12.88
N ALA A 12 15.93 5.62 -13.93
CA ALA A 12 15.63 6.21 -15.21
C ALA A 12 14.62 7.33 -14.94
N THR A 13 14.95 8.55 -15.31
CA THR A 13 14.05 9.70 -15.17
C THR A 13 12.83 9.38 -16.01
N VAL A 14 11.76 8.96 -15.36
CA VAL A 14 10.50 8.65 -16.03
C VAL A 14 9.92 9.96 -16.53
N GLN A 15 9.96 10.18 -17.83
CA GLN A 15 9.40 11.36 -18.45
C GLN A 15 7.94 11.09 -18.79
N LEU A 16 7.02 11.72 -18.06
CA LEU A 16 5.60 11.72 -18.42
C LEU A 16 5.41 12.57 -19.67
N LEU A 17 4.71 12.05 -20.67
CA LEU A 17 4.36 12.77 -21.89
C LEU A 17 2.88 13.17 -21.85
N PRO A 18 2.51 14.36 -22.38
CA PRO A 18 1.12 14.69 -22.60
C PRO A 18 0.47 13.61 -23.46
N ALA A 19 -0.64 13.05 -23.00
CA ALA A 19 -1.31 12.02 -23.75
C ALA A 19 -2.09 12.66 -24.90
N ASN A 20 -1.91 12.17 -26.15
CA ASN A 20 -2.66 12.64 -27.30
C ASN A 20 -4.14 12.23 -27.15
N ILE A 21 -5.01 13.22 -26.93
CA ILE A 21 -6.43 13.00 -26.67
C ILE A 21 -7.16 12.41 -27.88
N GLN A 22 -6.68 12.62 -29.09
CA GLN A 22 -7.31 12.12 -30.32
C GLN A 22 -7.23 10.59 -30.50
N GLN A 23 -6.34 9.92 -29.76
CA GLN A 23 -6.22 8.44 -29.75
C GLN A 23 -6.87 7.79 -28.53
N LYS A 24 -7.60 8.55 -27.70
CA LYS A 24 -8.15 8.06 -26.45
C LYS A 24 -9.47 7.32 -26.64
N SER A 25 -9.56 6.22 -25.90
CA SER A 25 -10.82 5.56 -25.64
C SER A 25 -11.89 6.55 -25.20
N ASP A 26 -13.11 6.46 -25.77
CA ASP A 26 -14.28 7.25 -25.38
C ASP A 26 -14.64 7.08 -23.89
N ARG A 27 -14.00 6.15 -23.18
CA ARG A 27 -14.22 5.83 -21.78
C ARG A 27 -13.19 6.39 -20.82
N LEU A 28 -12.32 7.30 -21.25
CA LEU A 28 -11.34 7.90 -20.34
C LEU A 28 -12.05 8.67 -19.21
N GLY A 29 -11.73 8.32 -17.96
CA GLY A 29 -12.44 8.83 -16.78
C GLY A 29 -13.72 8.08 -16.43
N TRP A 30 -14.06 7.05 -17.21
CA TRP A 30 -15.18 6.17 -16.92
C TRP A 30 -14.79 5.16 -15.85
N ASP A 31 -15.53 5.13 -14.77
CA ASP A 31 -15.36 4.14 -13.69
C ASP A 31 -16.74 3.60 -13.30
N GLU A 32 -16.97 2.35 -13.65
CA GLU A 32 -18.22 1.64 -13.36
C GLU A 32 -18.42 1.43 -11.84
N GLN A 33 -17.35 1.40 -11.06
CA GLN A 33 -17.43 1.18 -9.61
C GLN A 33 -18.00 2.39 -8.88
N ILE A 34 -17.74 3.61 -9.37
CA ILE A 34 -18.22 4.85 -8.74
C ILE A 34 -19.75 4.88 -8.72
N TRP A 35 -20.39 4.45 -9.81
CA TRP A 35 -21.82 4.61 -10.01
C TRP A 35 -22.63 3.35 -9.72
N GLY A 36 -22.00 2.18 -9.73
CA GLY A 36 -22.63 0.89 -9.48
C GLY A 36 -23.56 0.46 -10.61
N GLN A 37 -23.27 -0.65 -11.26
CA GLN A 37 -24.19 -1.31 -12.17
C GLN A 37 -25.02 -2.33 -11.39
N GLY A 38 -26.25 -1.95 -10.99
CA GLY A 38 -27.13 -2.82 -10.22
C GLY A 38 -26.69 -3.08 -8.76
N LYS A 39 -25.63 -2.41 -8.29
CA LYS A 39 -25.13 -2.43 -6.91
C LYS A 39 -24.93 -1.01 -6.42
N LYS A 40 -24.79 -0.83 -5.10
CA LYS A 40 -24.44 0.47 -4.53
C LYS A 40 -23.06 0.90 -5.03
N GLY A 41 -23.00 2.05 -5.71
CA GLY A 41 -21.74 2.61 -6.20
C GLY A 41 -20.78 2.97 -5.07
N ASP A 42 -19.47 3.01 -5.38
CA ASP A 42 -18.39 3.21 -4.40
C ASP A 42 -17.88 4.66 -4.34
N ARG A 43 -18.76 5.60 -4.70
CA ARG A 43 -18.46 7.04 -4.75
C ARG A 43 -17.95 7.58 -3.42
N GLN A 44 -18.49 7.12 -2.30
CA GLN A 44 -18.06 7.55 -0.97
C GLN A 44 -16.64 7.08 -0.64
N ALA A 45 -16.26 5.88 -1.06
CA ALA A 45 -14.89 5.39 -0.89
C ALA A 45 -13.90 6.22 -1.72
N LEU A 46 -14.25 6.58 -2.96
CA LEU A 46 -13.44 7.47 -3.78
C LEU A 46 -13.25 8.84 -3.13
N LEU A 47 -14.32 9.47 -2.63
CA LEU A 47 -14.22 10.75 -1.93
C LEU A 47 -13.31 10.66 -0.70
N LYS A 48 -13.43 9.58 0.08
CA LYS A 48 -12.56 9.32 1.22
C LYS A 48 -11.09 9.11 0.82
N ALA A 49 -10.84 8.44 -0.30
CA ALA A 49 -9.49 8.27 -0.85
C ALA A 49 -8.87 9.62 -1.28
N ILE A 50 -9.66 10.46 -1.95
CA ILE A 50 -9.24 11.82 -2.32
C ILE A 50 -8.90 12.64 -1.06
N ASP A 51 -9.76 12.60 -0.03
CA ASP A 51 -9.53 13.33 1.22
C ASP A 51 -8.25 12.91 1.94
N ARG A 52 -7.94 11.60 1.94
CA ARG A 52 -6.66 11.08 2.46
C ARG A 52 -5.47 11.56 1.64
N SER A 53 -5.58 11.58 0.32
CA SER A 53 -4.53 12.11 -0.57
C SER A 53 -4.30 13.60 -0.34
N LEU A 54 -5.36 14.38 -0.17
CA LEU A 54 -5.27 15.79 0.20
C LEU A 54 -4.61 15.99 1.57
N GLN A 55 -4.90 15.13 2.54
CA GLN A 55 -4.24 15.16 3.84
C GLN A 55 -2.74 14.85 3.72
N TYR A 56 -2.37 13.82 2.95
CA TYR A 56 -0.96 13.50 2.68
C TYR A 56 -0.21 14.67 2.04
N LEU A 57 -0.80 15.34 1.06
CA LEU A 57 -0.18 16.49 0.38
C LEU A 57 0.12 17.68 1.32
N ARG A 58 -0.44 17.71 2.53
CA ARG A 58 -0.11 18.70 3.57
C ARG A 58 1.10 18.28 4.42
N SER A 59 1.52 17.04 4.35
CA SER A 59 2.59 16.51 5.19
C SER A 59 3.97 17.04 4.79
N PRO A 60 4.92 17.14 5.74
CA PRO A 60 6.32 17.46 5.44
C PRO A 60 6.96 16.48 4.45
N GLN A 61 6.56 15.20 4.50
CA GLN A 61 7.04 14.17 3.57
C GLN A 61 6.65 14.49 2.13
N ALA A 62 5.38 14.88 1.90
CA ALA A 62 4.92 15.26 0.58
C ALA A 62 5.64 16.51 0.08
N ILE A 63 5.84 17.54 0.92
CA ILE A 63 6.58 18.74 0.57
C ILE A 63 7.99 18.36 0.10
N ALA A 64 8.73 17.56 0.87
CA ALA A 64 10.07 17.12 0.53
C ALA A 64 10.10 16.23 -0.74
N ALA A 65 9.10 15.37 -0.96
CA ALA A 65 9.00 14.51 -2.13
C ALA A 65 8.81 15.34 -3.40
N TYR A 66 7.90 16.31 -3.40
CA TYR A 66 7.64 17.15 -4.57
C TYR A 66 8.76 18.13 -4.87
N GLN A 67 9.55 18.57 -3.89
CA GLN A 67 10.77 19.38 -4.14
C GLN A 67 11.82 18.61 -4.95
N ARG A 68 11.85 17.30 -4.84
CA ARG A 68 12.79 16.40 -5.54
C ARG A 68 12.16 15.73 -6.75
N TYR A 69 10.88 16.01 -7.06
CA TYR A 69 10.18 15.38 -8.17
C TYR A 69 10.78 15.85 -9.51
N PRO A 70 11.10 14.92 -10.43
CA PRO A 70 11.86 15.25 -11.63
C PRO A 70 11.08 16.12 -12.63
N LEU A 71 9.76 16.07 -12.63
CA LEU A 71 8.90 16.83 -13.55
C LEU A 71 8.48 18.14 -12.89
N ARG A 72 9.10 19.24 -13.29
CA ARG A 72 8.89 20.57 -12.69
C ARG A 72 7.46 21.09 -12.84
N GLU A 73 6.76 20.69 -13.90
CA GLU A 73 5.37 21.05 -14.16
C GLU A 73 4.38 20.32 -13.24
N ILE A 74 4.79 19.19 -12.64
CA ILE A 74 3.97 18.41 -11.69
C ILE A 74 4.31 18.86 -10.27
N THR A 75 3.85 20.04 -9.91
CA THR A 75 4.06 20.58 -8.55
C THR A 75 3.05 20.05 -7.56
N ARG A 76 3.41 20.05 -6.28
CA ARG A 76 2.49 19.69 -5.17
C ARG A 76 1.20 20.53 -5.22
N ASP A 77 1.31 21.81 -5.50
CA ASP A 77 0.19 22.73 -5.58
C ASP A 77 -0.73 22.40 -6.78
N ARG A 78 -0.15 22.10 -7.93
CA ARG A 78 -0.92 21.64 -9.09
C ARG A 78 -1.70 20.38 -8.77
N VAL A 79 -1.06 19.37 -8.17
CA VAL A 79 -1.74 18.11 -7.77
C VAL A 79 -2.82 18.37 -6.73
N TRP A 80 -2.56 19.23 -5.75
CA TRP A 80 -3.53 19.66 -4.75
C TRP A 80 -4.80 20.25 -5.41
N ARG A 81 -4.63 21.25 -6.27
CA ARG A 81 -5.75 21.90 -6.97
C ARG A 81 -6.50 20.92 -7.88
N SER A 82 -5.78 20.05 -8.58
CA SER A 82 -6.39 19.00 -9.42
C SER A 82 -7.26 18.05 -8.58
N LEU A 83 -6.78 17.59 -7.42
CA LEU A 83 -7.57 16.73 -6.54
C LEU A 83 -8.79 17.45 -5.94
N LEU A 84 -8.66 18.71 -5.54
CA LEU A 84 -9.79 19.51 -5.07
C LEU A 84 -10.85 19.65 -6.15
N ARG A 85 -10.43 19.96 -7.40
CA ARG A 85 -11.36 20.09 -8.52
C ARG A 85 -12.02 18.77 -8.86
N PHE A 86 -11.25 17.69 -8.93
CA PHE A 86 -11.81 16.36 -9.18
C PHE A 86 -12.81 15.94 -8.11
N ARG A 87 -12.50 16.22 -6.83
CA ARG A 87 -13.44 16.00 -5.73
C ARG A 87 -14.79 16.71 -5.95
N GLN A 88 -14.75 17.97 -6.37
CA GLN A 88 -15.97 18.74 -6.68
C GLN A 88 -16.75 18.12 -7.83
N LEU A 89 -16.06 17.69 -8.89
CA LEU A 89 -16.71 17.02 -10.02
C LEU A 89 -17.37 15.71 -9.58
N VAL A 90 -16.70 14.90 -8.79
CA VAL A 90 -17.26 13.66 -8.22
C VAL A 90 -18.51 13.95 -7.39
N ILE A 91 -18.55 15.03 -6.60
CA ILE A 91 -19.72 15.41 -5.80
C ILE A 91 -20.86 15.90 -6.66
N ASN A 92 -20.59 16.72 -7.67
CA ASN A 92 -21.61 17.45 -8.42
C ASN A 92 -22.15 16.67 -9.61
N SER A 93 -21.39 15.71 -10.15
CA SER A 93 -21.86 14.92 -11.29
C SER A 93 -22.99 13.97 -10.88
N ARG A 94 -24.00 13.90 -11.73
CA ARG A 94 -25.22 13.09 -11.53
C ARG A 94 -25.20 11.79 -12.33
N SER A 95 -24.28 11.68 -13.29
CA SER A 95 -24.09 10.47 -14.10
C SER A 95 -22.61 10.25 -14.45
N PRO A 96 -22.24 9.02 -14.86
CA PRO A 96 -20.89 8.73 -15.35
C PRO A 96 -20.50 9.61 -16.53
N GLU A 97 -21.42 9.83 -17.46
CA GLU A 97 -21.19 10.63 -18.68
C GLU A 97 -20.87 12.08 -18.33
N GLN A 98 -21.58 12.65 -17.37
CA GLN A 98 -21.34 14.01 -16.90
C GLN A 98 -19.95 14.14 -16.26
N LEU A 99 -19.55 13.18 -15.41
CA LEU A 99 -18.22 13.18 -14.81
C LEU A 99 -17.14 13.03 -15.88
N GLN A 100 -17.32 12.08 -16.80
CA GLN A 100 -16.38 11.85 -17.90
C GLN A 100 -16.20 13.09 -18.77
N ALA A 101 -17.26 13.73 -19.20
CA ALA A 101 -17.19 14.95 -20.01
C ALA A 101 -16.45 16.07 -19.27
N ALA A 102 -16.72 16.26 -17.99
CA ALA A 102 -16.03 17.28 -17.19
C ALA A 102 -14.53 16.96 -17.01
N VAL A 103 -14.17 15.70 -16.79
CA VAL A 103 -12.75 15.28 -16.70
C VAL A 103 -12.05 15.50 -18.01
N GLN A 104 -12.65 15.15 -19.13
CA GLN A 104 -12.05 15.36 -20.46
C GLN A 104 -11.88 16.84 -20.79
N GLN A 105 -12.78 17.69 -20.34
CA GLN A 105 -12.76 19.12 -20.61
C GLN A 105 -11.75 19.87 -19.72
N GLU A 106 -11.63 19.47 -18.44
CA GLU A 106 -10.93 20.27 -17.44
C GLU A 106 -9.53 19.73 -17.08
N PHE A 107 -9.20 18.49 -17.47
CA PHE A 107 -7.94 17.86 -17.10
C PHE A 107 -7.06 17.54 -18.30
N GLU A 108 -5.79 17.86 -18.16
CA GLU A 108 -4.74 17.33 -19.02
C GLU A 108 -4.30 15.96 -18.50
N LEU A 109 -4.13 15.03 -19.42
CA LEU A 109 -3.72 13.67 -19.12
C LEU A 109 -2.29 13.44 -19.57
N TYR A 110 -1.54 12.76 -18.72
CA TYR A 110 -0.18 12.35 -18.97
C TYR A 110 -0.10 10.83 -19.00
N GLN A 111 0.76 10.31 -19.86
CA GLN A 111 1.02 8.87 -19.95
C GLN A 111 2.51 8.59 -19.76
N PHE A 112 2.82 7.41 -19.22
CA PHE A 112 4.18 6.90 -19.23
C PHE A 112 4.53 6.45 -20.64
N PRO A 113 5.66 6.92 -21.21
CA PRO A 113 6.14 6.38 -22.47
C PRO A 113 6.60 4.94 -22.23
N ALA A 114 6.28 4.06 -23.15
CA ALA A 114 6.83 2.73 -23.17
C ALA A 114 8.32 2.79 -23.51
N GLN A 115 9.16 2.06 -22.78
CA GLN A 115 10.59 1.95 -23.11
C GLN A 115 10.82 1.16 -24.40
N ASP A 116 9.86 0.36 -24.84
CA ASP A 116 9.91 -0.55 -26.00
C ASP A 116 8.84 -0.28 -27.05
N GLY A 117 8.15 0.87 -26.97
CA GLY A 117 7.04 1.20 -27.86
C GLY A 117 5.72 0.47 -27.53
N LYS A 118 5.70 -0.41 -26.52
CA LYS A 118 4.50 -1.05 -25.98
C LYS A 118 4.22 -0.46 -24.61
N SER A 119 3.15 0.31 -24.47
CA SER A 119 2.73 0.87 -23.18
C SER A 119 2.11 -0.23 -22.33
N GLU A 120 2.93 -1.07 -21.72
CA GLU A 120 2.46 -2.07 -20.76
C GLU A 120 2.48 -1.47 -19.35
N VAL A 121 1.32 -1.40 -18.73
CA VAL A 121 1.17 -1.02 -17.31
C VAL A 121 0.93 -2.29 -16.53
N LEU A 122 1.84 -2.60 -15.62
CA LEU A 122 1.67 -3.70 -14.69
C LEU A 122 0.68 -3.27 -13.59
N PHE A 123 -0.51 -3.86 -13.60
CA PHE A 123 -1.45 -3.70 -12.49
C PHE A 123 -1.12 -4.70 -11.39
N THR A 124 -0.85 -4.19 -10.21
CA THR A 124 -0.67 -5.00 -9.02
C THR A 124 -1.80 -4.74 -8.04
N ALA A 125 -2.20 -5.78 -7.31
CA ALA A 125 -3.19 -5.66 -6.25
C ALA A 125 -2.54 -6.01 -4.92
N TYR A 126 -2.85 -5.23 -3.87
CA TYR A 126 -2.48 -5.55 -2.52
C TYR A 126 -3.65 -6.24 -1.82
N TYR A 127 -3.40 -7.43 -1.35
CA TYR A 127 -4.33 -8.13 -0.47
C TYR A 127 -4.00 -7.80 0.97
N GLU A 128 -4.92 -7.13 1.69
CA GLU A 128 -4.81 -6.93 3.13
C GLU A 128 -5.61 -8.03 3.83
N PRO A 129 -4.95 -9.04 4.42
CA PRO A 129 -5.66 -10.09 5.12
C PRO A 129 -6.40 -9.53 6.34
N ILE A 130 -7.58 -10.10 6.60
CA ILE A 130 -8.39 -9.75 7.76
C ILE A 130 -8.56 -11.02 8.59
N TYR A 131 -7.98 -11.00 9.80
CA TYR A 131 -8.02 -12.16 10.70
C TYR A 131 -8.54 -11.78 12.08
N PRO A 132 -9.22 -12.71 12.76
CA PRO A 132 -9.50 -12.56 14.20
C PRO A 132 -8.20 -12.71 15.00
N ALA A 133 -8.03 -11.89 16.04
CA ALA A 133 -6.84 -11.92 16.89
C ALA A 133 -7.18 -11.57 18.34
N SER A 134 -6.28 -11.86 19.26
CA SER A 134 -6.40 -11.52 20.67
C SER A 134 -5.17 -10.80 21.18
N ARG A 135 -5.36 -9.82 22.06
CA ARG A 135 -4.24 -9.17 22.79
C ARG A 135 -3.66 -10.07 23.88
N VAL A 136 -4.36 -11.12 24.23
CA VAL A 136 -3.97 -12.04 25.29
C VAL A 136 -3.90 -13.44 24.71
N LYS A 137 -2.83 -14.19 25.06
CA LYS A 137 -2.71 -15.58 24.69
C LYS A 137 -3.81 -16.41 25.38
N THR A 138 -4.50 -17.24 24.58
CA THR A 138 -5.53 -18.16 25.08
C THR A 138 -5.32 -19.56 24.50
N ALA A 139 -6.15 -20.53 24.86
CA ALA A 139 -6.11 -21.86 24.24
C ALA A 139 -6.42 -21.81 22.74
N GLU A 140 -7.25 -20.85 22.29
CA GLU A 140 -7.64 -20.66 20.89
C GLU A 140 -6.64 -19.77 20.14
N TYR A 141 -6.22 -18.66 20.75
CA TYR A 141 -5.28 -17.69 20.15
C TYR A 141 -3.87 -17.95 20.67
N ARG A 142 -3.07 -18.67 19.92
CA ARG A 142 -1.76 -19.21 20.37
C ARG A 142 -0.57 -18.71 19.59
N TYR A 143 -0.75 -18.30 18.32
CA TYR A 143 0.32 -17.97 17.39
C TYR A 143 0.57 -16.46 17.37
N PRO A 144 1.70 -16.00 17.92
CA PRO A 144 1.93 -14.58 18.08
C PRO A 144 2.41 -13.92 16.80
N LEU A 145 2.02 -12.65 16.62
CA LEU A 145 2.77 -11.70 15.83
C LEU A 145 3.64 -10.88 16.76
N TYR A 146 4.84 -10.57 16.33
CA TYR A 146 5.83 -9.89 17.16
C TYR A 146 6.05 -8.44 16.71
N ARG A 147 6.38 -7.57 17.67
CA ARG A 147 7.01 -6.28 17.40
C ARG A 147 8.43 -6.50 16.93
N LEU A 148 9.00 -5.53 16.21
CA LEU A 148 10.43 -5.52 15.96
C LEU A 148 11.16 -5.42 17.30
N PRO A 149 12.07 -6.34 17.62
CA PRO A 149 12.89 -6.25 18.84
C PRO A 149 13.65 -4.94 18.89
N PRO A 150 13.72 -4.26 20.06
CA PRO A 150 14.39 -2.96 20.17
C PRO A 150 15.88 -3.02 19.81
N ASP A 151 16.49 -4.16 20.03
CA ASP A 151 17.91 -4.43 19.74
C ASP A 151 18.16 -5.01 18.35
N PHE A 152 17.13 -5.13 17.50
CA PHE A 152 17.22 -5.76 16.17
C PHE A 152 18.36 -5.17 15.31
N ALA A 153 18.56 -3.86 15.36
CA ALA A 153 19.63 -3.20 14.62
C ALA A 153 21.06 -3.60 15.06
N SER A 154 21.18 -4.21 16.24
CA SER A 154 22.46 -4.71 16.79
C SER A 154 22.67 -6.20 16.58
N TRP A 155 21.71 -6.88 15.96
CA TRP A 155 21.87 -8.30 15.68
C TRP A 155 22.97 -8.53 14.65
N THR A 156 23.82 -9.52 14.90
CA THR A 156 24.92 -9.87 13.99
C THR A 156 24.44 -10.82 12.91
N GLU A 157 24.95 -10.63 11.71
CA GLU A 157 24.73 -11.56 10.60
C GLU A 157 25.61 -12.81 10.74
N PRO A 158 25.12 -14.00 10.35
CA PRO A 158 23.75 -14.22 9.87
C PRO A 158 22.74 -14.12 11.03
N HIS A 159 21.59 -13.48 10.77
CA HIS A 159 20.52 -13.43 11.74
C HIS A 159 19.97 -14.84 12.04
N PRO A 160 19.31 -15.04 13.18
CA PRO A 160 18.60 -16.29 13.43
C PRO A 160 17.54 -16.56 12.40
N THR A 161 17.40 -17.80 12.01
CA THR A 161 16.31 -18.25 11.13
C THR A 161 14.97 -18.17 11.84
N ARG A 162 13.88 -18.21 11.07
CA ARG A 162 12.54 -18.27 11.64
C ARG A 162 12.34 -19.48 12.55
N ALA A 163 12.90 -20.64 12.20
CA ALA A 163 12.80 -21.84 13.00
C ALA A 163 13.52 -21.67 14.35
N GLU A 164 14.63 -20.96 14.40
CA GLU A 164 15.36 -20.64 15.65
C GLU A 164 14.62 -19.61 16.50
N LEU A 165 13.94 -18.65 15.87
CA LEU A 165 13.17 -17.60 16.57
C LEU A 165 11.81 -18.09 17.07
N GLU A 166 11.06 -18.80 16.23
CA GLU A 166 9.66 -19.19 16.50
C GLU A 166 9.50 -20.68 16.80
N GLY A 167 10.50 -21.50 16.47
CA GLY A 167 10.45 -22.96 16.55
C GLY A 167 9.65 -23.58 15.41
N GLU A 168 9.79 -24.89 15.24
CA GLU A 168 9.10 -25.62 14.19
C GLU A 168 7.57 -25.54 14.27
N ASN A 169 7.05 -25.38 15.48
CA ASN A 169 5.61 -25.25 15.75
C ASN A 169 5.11 -23.80 15.89
N GLY A 170 5.97 -22.80 15.75
CA GLY A 170 5.62 -21.39 15.91
C GLY A 170 5.35 -20.94 17.34
N LEU A 171 5.76 -21.70 18.36
CA LEU A 171 5.45 -21.45 19.77
C LEU A 171 6.70 -21.24 20.64
N LEU A 172 7.89 -21.21 20.05
CA LEU A 172 9.17 -21.08 20.78
C LEU A 172 9.43 -19.66 21.29
N GLY A 173 8.77 -18.63 20.73
CA GLY A 173 9.12 -17.23 20.93
C GLY A 173 9.31 -16.79 22.38
N ALA A 174 8.55 -17.38 23.32
CA ALA A 174 8.73 -17.15 24.75
C ALA A 174 10.10 -17.59 25.30
N LYS A 175 10.86 -18.40 24.57
CA LYS A 175 12.19 -18.91 24.93
C LYS A 175 13.27 -18.42 23.97
N SER A 176 12.97 -17.48 23.10
CA SER A 176 13.88 -16.92 22.11
C SER A 176 14.10 -15.42 22.33
N ARG A 177 14.82 -14.77 21.41
CA ARG A 177 15.00 -13.32 21.37
C ARG A 177 13.68 -12.53 21.16
N LEU A 178 12.59 -13.22 20.80
CA LEU A 178 11.26 -12.62 20.63
C LEU A 178 10.46 -12.57 21.93
N HIS A 179 11.02 -13.04 23.05
CA HIS A 179 10.34 -13.01 24.36
C HIS A 179 9.95 -11.58 24.74
N GLY A 180 8.68 -11.40 25.11
CA GLY A 180 8.16 -10.08 25.49
C GLY A 180 7.85 -9.14 24.31
N GLN A 181 8.07 -9.60 23.07
CA GLN A 181 7.76 -8.82 21.87
C GLN A 181 6.43 -9.21 21.24
N GLU A 182 5.67 -10.09 21.86
CA GLU A 182 4.36 -10.50 21.37
C GLU A 182 3.41 -9.29 21.33
N LEU A 183 2.85 -9.04 20.14
CA LEU A 183 1.92 -7.93 19.88
C LEU A 183 0.47 -8.36 20.05
N VAL A 184 0.12 -9.46 19.40
CA VAL A 184 -1.19 -10.13 19.42
C VAL A 184 -1.01 -11.60 19.07
N TRP A 185 -2.04 -12.40 19.32
CA TRP A 185 -2.08 -13.84 19.00
C TRP A 185 -3.19 -14.14 18.00
N LEU A 186 -2.90 -14.97 17.00
CA LEU A 186 -3.83 -15.50 16.02
C LEU A 186 -4.23 -16.93 16.38
N ARG A 187 -5.30 -17.42 15.75
CA ARG A 187 -5.80 -18.80 15.95
C ARG A 187 -4.95 -19.81 15.22
N ASP A 188 -4.49 -19.46 14.02
CA ASP A 188 -3.86 -20.36 13.08
C ASP A 188 -2.44 -19.91 12.75
N ARG A 189 -1.52 -20.88 12.64
CA ARG A 189 -0.12 -20.63 12.30
C ARG A 189 0.05 -20.12 10.87
N LEU A 190 -0.76 -20.64 9.94
CA LEU A 190 -0.71 -20.22 8.55
C LEU A 190 -1.17 -18.75 8.40
N GLU A 191 -2.22 -18.35 9.13
CA GLU A 191 -2.64 -16.94 9.17
C GLU A 191 -1.52 -16.03 9.66
N ALA A 192 -0.83 -16.37 10.76
CA ALA A 192 0.32 -15.63 11.27
C ALA A 192 1.44 -15.56 10.23
N PHE A 193 1.73 -16.65 9.54
CA PHE A 193 2.72 -16.71 8.48
C PHE A 193 2.33 -15.82 7.27
N LEU A 194 1.08 -15.87 6.83
CA LEU A 194 0.58 -15.05 5.73
C LEU A 194 0.65 -13.56 6.04
N VAL A 195 0.39 -13.14 7.30
CA VAL A 195 0.59 -11.75 7.73
C VAL A 195 2.04 -11.32 7.55
N HIS A 196 3.01 -12.18 7.92
CA HIS A 196 4.44 -11.86 7.74
C HIS A 196 4.83 -11.74 6.27
N ILE A 197 4.33 -12.62 5.38
CA ILE A 197 4.59 -12.55 3.93
C ILE A 197 4.00 -11.27 3.33
N GLN A 198 2.74 -10.95 3.67
CA GLN A 198 2.06 -9.76 3.16
C GLN A 198 2.63 -8.46 3.74
N GLY A 199 3.25 -8.53 4.91
CA GLY A 199 3.79 -7.38 5.62
C GLY A 199 2.75 -6.45 6.22
N SER A 200 1.45 -6.75 6.09
CA SER A 200 0.36 -6.00 6.71
C SER A 200 -0.88 -6.86 6.91
N ALA A 201 -1.71 -6.50 7.89
CA ALA A 201 -3.01 -7.13 8.12
C ALA A 201 -3.93 -6.20 8.91
N ARG A 202 -5.24 -6.44 8.79
CA ARG A 202 -6.26 -5.87 9.65
C ARG A 202 -6.78 -6.94 10.59
N LEU A 203 -6.63 -6.72 11.88
CA LEU A 203 -6.95 -7.70 12.91
C LEU A 203 -8.22 -7.27 13.65
N HIS A 204 -9.22 -8.14 13.65
CA HIS A 204 -10.42 -7.98 14.46
C HIS A 204 -10.16 -8.60 15.83
N LEU A 205 -10.01 -7.76 16.83
CA LEU A 205 -9.64 -8.21 18.17
C LEU A 205 -10.87 -8.73 18.95
N THR A 206 -10.61 -9.65 19.87
CA THR A 206 -11.65 -10.24 20.75
C THR A 206 -12.35 -9.21 21.64
N ASP A 207 -11.74 -8.02 21.84
CA ASP A 207 -12.35 -6.89 22.56
C ASP A 207 -13.26 -6.03 21.65
N GLY A 208 -13.48 -6.43 20.39
CA GLY A 208 -14.30 -5.71 19.41
C GLY A 208 -13.56 -4.58 18.68
N SER A 209 -12.32 -4.26 19.05
CA SER A 209 -11.53 -3.25 18.36
C SER A 209 -10.86 -3.79 17.09
N ILE A 210 -10.41 -2.88 16.22
CA ILE A 210 -9.65 -3.22 15.01
C ILE A 210 -8.24 -2.69 15.18
N MET A 211 -7.25 -3.55 14.92
CA MET A 211 -5.84 -3.21 14.89
C MET A 211 -5.30 -3.42 13.48
N THR A 212 -4.59 -2.44 12.94
CA THR A 212 -3.80 -2.62 11.71
C THR A 212 -2.35 -2.83 12.09
N VAL A 213 -1.73 -3.87 11.54
CA VAL A 213 -0.30 -4.14 11.67
C VAL A 213 0.38 -3.90 10.34
N GLY A 214 1.63 -3.48 10.40
CA GLY A 214 2.46 -3.18 9.23
C GLY A 214 3.86 -3.72 9.38
N TYR A 215 4.58 -3.77 8.27
CA TYR A 215 5.97 -4.20 8.23
C TYR A 215 6.86 -3.30 9.09
N ALA A 216 7.70 -3.91 9.90
CA ALA A 216 8.66 -3.22 10.77
C ALA A 216 10.12 -3.59 10.48
N GLY A 217 10.38 -4.82 10.02
CA GLY A 217 11.70 -5.30 9.67
C GLY A 217 11.69 -6.79 9.34
N LYS A 218 12.74 -7.27 8.69
CA LYS A 218 12.97 -8.69 8.39
C LYS A 218 14.42 -9.07 8.57
N THR A 219 14.68 -10.34 8.78
CA THR A 219 16.01 -10.94 8.64
C THR A 219 16.38 -11.08 7.16
N GLU A 220 17.64 -11.37 6.83
CA GLU A 220 18.11 -11.57 5.46
C GLU A 220 17.60 -12.86 4.81
N PHE A 221 17.06 -13.80 5.60
CA PHE A 221 16.55 -15.06 5.07
C PHE A 221 15.26 -14.87 4.28
N PRO A 222 15.10 -15.59 3.15
CA PRO A 222 13.82 -15.64 2.45
C PRO A 222 12.75 -16.34 3.31
N TYR A 223 11.50 -16.05 3.02
CA TYR A 223 10.34 -16.69 3.67
C TYR A 223 10.17 -18.14 3.21
#